data_e90fbdad1bfba2c95faf13e8b1032fe2
#
_entry.id   e90fbdad1bfba2c95faf13e8b1032fe2
#
_cell.length_a   1.000
_cell.length_b   1.000
_cell.length_c   1.000
_cell.angle_alpha   90.00
_cell.angle_beta   90.00
_cell.angle_gamma   90.00
#
_symmetry.space_group_name_H-M   'P 1'
#
loop_
_entity.id
_entity.type
_entity.pdbx_description
1 polymer ?
#
loop_
_entity_poly.entity_id
_entity_poly.type
_entity_poly.pdbx_seq_one_letter_code
_entity_poly.pdbx_strand_id
1 'polypeptide(L)'
;MDKILFINACVRPCSRTRQLAESVLKKLDGPVEEVYLDGTTLSALGPEGIEKREQASQNGDFSDPEFDLAKQFASADHIVVAAPYWDLMFPGVLKLYLENITVAGITFRYTSDGKPESLCRAKAMDYVTTSGGYIGQNDFGFSYLSALAKSFFGIRKIRRYAAEGLDIFGVDPDEILRKAKADAEKGTEPRTIPYPEKYSSLAMSGSASFRGETDHPQSRYYTANDFFHMHSDATLHILTQFKTYQQTTEYTCGAASSLMVLNWFGQAQYHENAVATLLETHCTKGSSVENIADLFDLIGWNVEYHASEHPKFQTVEEAEQAIIRYIDRGIPIMVDWVDWAGHWQVLIGIDTCGTDNPYDDVLIFADPYDVTDHKQDGYYTFPLGRFFGMWREGACAEKKEPYVQPYVIAKP
;
A
#
# COMPACT_ATOMS: atom_id res chain seq x y z
N MET A 1 0.90 -33.19 -8.48
CA MET A 1 0.33 -31.95 -9.09
C MET A 1 -0.53 -31.31 -8.02
N ASP A 2 -0.36 -30.01 -7.79
CA ASP A 2 -1.11 -29.28 -6.79
C ASP A 2 -2.56 -29.09 -7.23
N LYS A 3 -3.51 -29.32 -6.32
CA LYS A 3 -4.93 -29.05 -6.56
C LYS A 3 -5.16 -27.55 -6.45
N ILE A 4 -5.54 -26.89 -7.57
CA ILE A 4 -5.79 -25.47 -7.62
C ILE A 4 -7.28 -25.23 -7.49
N LEU A 5 -7.69 -24.43 -6.50
CA LEU A 5 -9.07 -23.97 -6.36
C LEU A 5 -9.18 -22.55 -6.88
N PHE A 6 -9.99 -22.37 -7.94
CA PHE A 6 -10.28 -21.05 -8.52
C PHE A 6 -11.65 -20.56 -8.05
N ILE A 7 -11.63 -19.54 -7.18
CA ILE A 7 -12.83 -18.88 -6.66
C ILE A 7 -13.12 -17.66 -7.53
N ASN A 8 -14.20 -17.74 -8.31
CA ASN A 8 -14.55 -16.74 -9.30
C ASN A 8 -15.76 -15.93 -8.86
N ALA A 9 -15.54 -14.71 -8.36
CA ALA A 9 -16.56 -13.73 -7.97
C ALA A 9 -16.84 -12.68 -9.07
N CYS A 10 -16.53 -13.00 -10.33
CA CYS A 10 -16.69 -12.10 -11.47
C CYS A 10 -18.09 -12.23 -12.06
N VAL A 11 -19.02 -11.40 -11.63
CA VAL A 11 -20.44 -11.47 -12.03
C VAL A 11 -20.74 -11.00 -13.47
N ARG A 12 -19.80 -10.33 -14.14
CA ARG A 12 -20.00 -9.89 -15.54
C ARG A 12 -19.51 -10.94 -16.52
N PRO A 13 -20.26 -11.26 -17.60
CA PRO A 13 -19.84 -12.26 -18.59
C PRO A 13 -18.48 -11.96 -19.23
N CYS A 14 -18.19 -10.67 -19.50
CA CYS A 14 -16.91 -10.21 -20.08
C CYS A 14 -16.02 -9.55 -19.02
N SER A 15 -15.83 -10.20 -17.88
CA SER A 15 -15.05 -9.65 -16.78
C SER A 15 -13.58 -9.50 -17.12
N ARG A 16 -13.04 -8.27 -17.00
CA ARG A 16 -11.61 -7.97 -17.12
C ARG A 16 -10.82 -8.68 -16.00
N THR A 17 -11.39 -8.79 -14.81
CA THR A 17 -10.79 -9.50 -13.66
C THR A 17 -10.62 -10.99 -13.98
N ARG A 18 -11.64 -11.64 -14.57
CA ARG A 18 -11.56 -13.03 -14.99
C ARG A 18 -10.45 -13.22 -16.03
N GLN A 19 -10.37 -12.34 -17.02
CA GLN A 19 -9.33 -12.40 -18.04
C GLN A 19 -7.91 -12.29 -17.44
N LEU A 20 -7.71 -11.46 -16.42
CA LEU A 20 -6.43 -11.37 -15.72
C LEU A 20 -6.16 -12.64 -14.89
N ALA A 21 -7.19 -13.21 -14.25
CA ALA A 21 -7.07 -14.44 -13.47
C ALA A 21 -6.68 -15.65 -14.35
N GLU A 22 -7.18 -15.72 -15.59
CA GLU A 22 -6.78 -16.75 -16.54
C GLU A 22 -5.26 -16.70 -16.84
N SER A 23 -4.65 -15.52 -16.88
CA SER A 23 -3.19 -15.38 -17.03
C SER A 23 -2.42 -15.84 -15.78
N VAL A 24 -2.98 -15.64 -14.59
CA VAL A 24 -2.42 -16.18 -13.34
C VAL A 24 -2.53 -17.71 -13.31
N LEU A 25 -3.68 -18.27 -13.67
CA LEU A 25 -3.93 -19.72 -13.68
C LEU A 25 -3.00 -20.46 -14.65
N LYS A 26 -2.68 -19.88 -15.81
CA LYS A 26 -1.77 -20.49 -16.79
C LYS A 26 -0.38 -20.82 -16.27
N LYS A 27 0.08 -20.14 -15.19
CA LYS A 27 1.40 -20.39 -14.59
C LYS A 27 1.39 -21.54 -13.58
N LEU A 28 0.23 -21.91 -13.12
CA LEU A 28 0.09 -22.92 -12.09
C LEU A 28 0.03 -24.30 -12.73
N ASP A 29 0.80 -25.23 -12.16
CA ASP A 29 0.88 -26.60 -12.65
C ASP A 29 -0.03 -27.49 -11.81
N GLY A 30 -1.21 -27.79 -12.32
CA GLY A 30 -2.17 -28.68 -11.65
C GLY A 30 -3.59 -28.55 -12.17
N PRO A 31 -4.46 -29.48 -11.77
CA PRO A 31 -5.89 -29.41 -12.11
C PRO A 31 -6.55 -28.23 -11.42
N VAL A 32 -7.28 -27.42 -12.20
CA VAL A 32 -8.04 -26.28 -11.72
C VAL A 32 -9.49 -26.69 -11.51
N GLU A 33 -9.97 -26.52 -10.30
CA GLU A 33 -11.38 -26.67 -9.93
C GLU A 33 -11.97 -25.27 -9.73
N GLU A 34 -12.92 -24.86 -10.59
CA GLU A 34 -13.56 -23.55 -10.50
C GLU A 34 -14.82 -23.58 -9.64
N VAL A 35 -14.93 -22.64 -8.71
CA VAL A 35 -16.16 -22.31 -7.99
C VAL A 35 -16.62 -20.92 -8.47
N TYR A 36 -17.65 -20.92 -9.31
CA TYR A 36 -18.26 -19.70 -9.78
C TYR A 36 -19.33 -19.20 -8.80
N LEU A 37 -19.15 -17.97 -8.32
CA LEU A 37 -20.02 -17.35 -7.33
C LEU A 37 -21.08 -16.48 -8.05
N ASP A 38 -22.20 -17.09 -8.41
CA ASP A 38 -23.29 -16.42 -9.12
C ASP A 38 -24.30 -15.70 -8.19
N GLY A 39 -24.15 -15.88 -6.88
CA GLY A 39 -25.03 -15.29 -5.88
C GLY A 39 -26.38 -16.04 -5.67
N THR A 40 -26.61 -17.15 -6.38
CA THR A 40 -27.87 -17.90 -6.28
C THR A 40 -27.79 -19.10 -5.32
N THR A 41 -26.59 -19.62 -5.12
CA THR A 41 -26.33 -20.87 -4.36
C THR A 41 -25.87 -20.60 -2.92
N LEU A 42 -25.47 -19.39 -2.59
CA LEU A 42 -24.95 -19.00 -1.28
C LEU A 42 -25.96 -18.14 -0.53
N SER A 43 -26.20 -18.48 0.72
CA SER A 43 -27.03 -17.67 1.63
C SER A 43 -26.23 -17.19 2.84
N ALA A 44 -26.66 -16.07 3.40
CA ALA A 44 -26.12 -15.59 4.66
C ALA A 44 -26.46 -16.58 5.79
N LEU A 45 -25.54 -16.72 6.74
CA LEU A 45 -25.76 -17.56 7.91
C LEU A 45 -26.86 -16.95 8.80
N GLY A 46 -27.93 -17.69 8.94
CA GLY A 46 -28.98 -17.43 9.93
C GLY A 46 -28.76 -18.22 11.23
N PRO A 47 -29.64 -18.00 12.24
CA PRO A 47 -29.54 -18.71 13.52
C PRO A 47 -29.47 -20.23 13.39
N GLU A 48 -30.30 -20.82 12.53
CA GLU A 48 -30.33 -22.26 12.26
C GLU A 48 -29.01 -22.77 11.66
N GLY A 49 -28.41 -22.03 10.73
CA GLY A 49 -27.12 -22.39 10.14
C GLY A 49 -25.96 -22.32 11.15
N ILE A 50 -26.00 -21.37 12.09
CA ILE A 50 -25.02 -21.29 13.18
C ILE A 50 -25.18 -22.49 14.12
N GLU A 51 -26.39 -22.81 14.57
CA GLU A 51 -26.65 -23.95 15.45
C GLU A 51 -26.23 -25.26 14.82
N LYS A 52 -26.51 -25.46 13.53
CA LYS A 52 -26.09 -26.64 12.78
C LYS A 52 -24.58 -26.78 12.71
N ARG A 53 -23.84 -25.69 12.51
CA ARG A 53 -22.38 -25.70 12.52
C ARG A 53 -21.80 -26.02 13.88
N GLU A 54 -22.39 -25.49 14.95
CA GLU A 54 -21.98 -25.81 16.32
C GLU A 54 -22.17 -27.28 16.61
N GLN A 55 -23.33 -27.87 16.27
CA GLN A 55 -23.62 -29.29 16.43
C GLN A 55 -22.66 -30.16 15.62
N ALA A 56 -22.43 -29.82 14.34
CA ALA A 56 -21.48 -30.53 13.48
C ALA A 56 -20.05 -30.52 14.07
N SER A 57 -19.61 -29.35 14.57
CA SER A 57 -18.31 -29.22 15.20
C SER A 57 -18.17 -30.05 16.49
N GLN A 58 -19.21 -30.08 17.33
CA GLN A 58 -19.25 -30.87 18.58
C GLN A 58 -19.25 -32.37 18.32
N ASN A 59 -19.98 -32.80 17.30
CA ASN A 59 -20.14 -34.22 16.96
C ASN A 59 -19.04 -34.74 16.02
N GLY A 60 -18.26 -33.83 15.38
CA GLY A 60 -17.29 -34.17 14.35
C GLY A 60 -17.94 -34.68 13.05
N ASP A 61 -19.23 -34.43 12.85
CA ASP A 61 -19.97 -34.86 11.67
C ASP A 61 -20.24 -33.68 10.73
N PHE A 62 -19.51 -33.67 9.64
CA PHE A 62 -19.62 -32.69 8.55
C PHE A 62 -20.11 -33.35 7.26
N SER A 63 -20.94 -34.39 7.34
CA SER A 63 -21.45 -35.13 6.17
C SER A 63 -22.46 -34.31 5.34
N ASP A 64 -23.06 -33.29 5.92
CA ASP A 64 -24.03 -32.45 5.21
C ASP A 64 -23.40 -31.68 4.04
N PRO A 65 -24.07 -31.60 2.87
CA PRO A 65 -23.58 -30.90 1.69
C PRO A 65 -23.29 -29.41 1.90
N GLU A 66 -23.84 -28.76 2.89
CA GLU A 66 -23.53 -27.34 3.19
C GLU A 66 -22.05 -27.12 3.55
N PHE A 67 -21.36 -28.20 4.00
CA PHE A 67 -19.93 -28.15 4.31
C PHE A 67 -19.01 -28.47 3.13
N ASP A 68 -19.55 -28.81 1.97
CA ASP A 68 -18.74 -29.27 0.83
C ASP A 68 -17.80 -28.18 0.30
N LEU A 69 -18.24 -26.89 0.26
CA LEU A 69 -17.37 -25.78 -0.08
C LEU A 69 -16.22 -25.60 0.90
N ALA A 70 -16.46 -25.77 2.20
CA ALA A 70 -15.42 -25.67 3.21
C ALA A 70 -14.41 -26.82 3.09
N LYS A 71 -14.87 -28.05 2.84
CA LYS A 71 -14.01 -29.22 2.58
C LYS A 71 -13.19 -29.04 1.31
N GLN A 72 -13.83 -28.53 0.23
CA GLN A 72 -13.16 -28.23 -1.03
C GLN A 72 -12.03 -27.22 -0.81
N PHE A 73 -12.32 -26.10 -0.13
CA PHE A 73 -11.34 -25.07 0.21
C PHE A 73 -10.19 -25.64 1.06
N ALA A 74 -10.49 -26.38 2.11
CA ALA A 74 -9.49 -26.96 2.99
C ALA A 74 -8.56 -27.96 2.28
N SER A 75 -9.07 -28.67 1.26
CA SER A 75 -8.32 -29.68 0.50
C SER A 75 -7.46 -29.15 -0.63
N ALA A 76 -7.61 -27.89 -1.02
CA ALA A 76 -6.83 -27.28 -2.07
C ALA A 76 -5.38 -27.02 -1.64
N ASP A 77 -4.44 -27.14 -2.56
CA ASP A 77 -3.01 -26.86 -2.33
C ASP A 77 -2.65 -25.42 -2.69
N HIS A 78 -3.42 -24.82 -3.62
CA HIS A 78 -3.28 -23.43 -4.05
C HIS A 78 -4.66 -22.80 -4.29
N ILE A 79 -4.84 -21.55 -3.85
CA ILE A 79 -6.09 -20.82 -3.99
C ILE A 79 -5.87 -19.64 -4.93
N VAL A 80 -6.76 -19.48 -5.93
CA VAL A 80 -6.83 -18.27 -6.77
C VAL A 80 -8.20 -17.64 -6.58
N VAL A 81 -8.23 -16.37 -6.17
CA VAL A 81 -9.48 -15.60 -5.96
C VAL A 81 -9.54 -14.48 -6.98
N ALA A 82 -10.52 -14.50 -7.85
CA ALA A 82 -10.79 -13.40 -8.79
C ALA A 82 -12.03 -12.62 -8.35
N ALA A 83 -11.85 -11.37 -7.99
CA ALA A 83 -12.92 -10.49 -7.55
C ALA A 83 -12.69 -9.06 -8.03
N PRO A 84 -13.63 -8.45 -8.79
CA PRO A 84 -13.53 -7.05 -9.17
C PRO A 84 -13.60 -6.17 -7.93
N TYR A 85 -12.95 -5.00 -8.00
CA TYR A 85 -13.01 -4.00 -6.95
C TYR A 85 -14.31 -3.20 -7.06
N TRP A 86 -15.20 -3.37 -6.08
CA TRP A 86 -16.48 -2.67 -5.97
C TRP A 86 -16.62 -2.07 -4.57
N ASP A 87 -17.02 -0.81 -4.52
CA ASP A 87 -17.37 -0.13 -3.26
C ASP A 87 -16.27 -0.29 -2.19
N LEU A 88 -15.02 -0.02 -2.57
CA LEU A 88 -13.80 -0.15 -1.75
C LEU A 88 -13.47 -1.58 -1.32
N MET A 89 -14.15 -2.59 -1.85
CA MET A 89 -14.03 -3.99 -1.49
C MET A 89 -14.21 -4.91 -2.71
N PHE A 90 -14.49 -6.16 -2.49
CA PHE A 90 -14.93 -7.15 -3.48
C PHE A 90 -16.46 -7.33 -3.44
N PRO A 91 -17.09 -7.93 -4.46
CA PRO A 91 -18.52 -8.21 -4.47
C PRO A 91 -18.99 -9.00 -3.25
N GLY A 92 -20.18 -8.67 -2.72
CA GLY A 92 -20.76 -9.28 -1.52
C GLY A 92 -20.86 -10.82 -1.58
N VAL A 93 -20.99 -11.38 -2.80
CA VAL A 93 -21.01 -12.84 -2.99
C VAL A 93 -19.72 -13.53 -2.53
N LEU A 94 -18.56 -12.87 -2.67
CA LEU A 94 -17.30 -13.41 -2.11
C LEU A 94 -17.32 -13.40 -0.59
N LYS A 95 -17.91 -12.35 0.02
CA LYS A 95 -18.06 -12.32 1.50
C LYS A 95 -18.93 -13.47 1.99
N LEU A 96 -20.05 -13.73 1.31
CA LEU A 96 -20.89 -14.90 1.62
C LEU A 96 -20.14 -16.20 1.49
N TYR A 97 -19.36 -16.38 0.43
CA TYR A 97 -18.53 -17.57 0.27
C TYR A 97 -17.53 -17.72 1.42
N LEU A 98 -16.82 -16.66 1.78
CA LEU A 98 -15.84 -16.68 2.87
C LEU A 98 -16.51 -17.02 4.21
N GLU A 99 -17.71 -16.53 4.49
CA GLU A 99 -18.47 -16.91 5.67
C GLU A 99 -18.88 -18.40 5.64
N ASN A 100 -19.25 -18.91 4.47
CA ASN A 100 -19.66 -20.31 4.32
C ASN A 100 -18.50 -21.29 4.45
N ILE A 101 -17.28 -20.92 4.07
CA ILE A 101 -16.12 -21.78 4.20
C ILE A 101 -15.37 -21.67 5.53
N THR A 102 -15.60 -20.60 6.31
CA THR A 102 -14.94 -20.41 7.60
C THR A 102 -15.66 -21.26 8.66
N VAL A 103 -15.32 -22.55 8.74
CA VAL A 103 -15.99 -23.56 9.58
C VAL A 103 -14.99 -24.18 10.54
N ALA A 104 -15.28 -24.06 11.84
CA ALA A 104 -14.50 -24.72 12.89
C ALA A 104 -14.62 -26.25 12.77
N GLY A 105 -13.48 -26.94 12.74
CA GLY A 105 -13.39 -28.38 12.51
C GLY A 105 -13.11 -28.78 11.05
N ILE A 106 -13.22 -27.83 10.07
CA ILE A 106 -12.92 -28.09 8.66
C ILE A 106 -11.76 -27.22 8.17
N THR A 107 -11.90 -25.90 8.25
CA THR A 107 -10.86 -24.98 7.74
C THR A 107 -9.93 -24.48 8.83
N PHE A 108 -10.38 -24.46 10.05
CA PHE A 108 -9.58 -24.13 11.23
C PHE A 108 -10.14 -24.81 12.48
N ARG A 109 -9.39 -24.75 13.58
CA ARG A 109 -9.86 -25.11 14.94
C ARG A 109 -9.31 -24.11 15.95
N TYR A 110 -9.90 -24.05 17.13
CA TYR A 110 -9.30 -23.33 18.25
C TYR A 110 -8.41 -24.27 19.08
N THR A 111 -7.25 -23.77 19.44
CA THR A 111 -6.36 -24.42 20.41
C THR A 111 -6.87 -24.22 21.83
N SER A 112 -6.29 -24.93 22.80
CA SER A 112 -6.69 -24.82 24.22
C SER A 112 -6.51 -23.43 24.82
N ASP A 113 -5.64 -22.60 24.25
CA ASP A 113 -5.41 -21.21 24.63
C ASP A 113 -6.25 -20.20 23.78
N GLY A 114 -7.23 -20.72 23.02
CA GLY A 114 -8.20 -19.91 22.28
C GLY A 114 -7.70 -19.32 20.96
N LYS A 115 -6.53 -19.74 20.46
CA LYS A 115 -5.99 -19.25 19.18
C LYS A 115 -6.49 -20.10 18.01
N PRO A 116 -6.78 -19.47 16.84
CA PRO A 116 -7.11 -20.24 15.65
C PRO A 116 -5.86 -20.97 15.11
N GLU A 117 -6.05 -22.26 14.79
CA GLU A 117 -5.07 -23.09 14.10
C GLU A 117 -5.68 -23.59 12.81
N SER A 118 -4.97 -23.45 11.71
CA SER A 118 -5.44 -23.83 10.37
C SER A 118 -5.51 -25.34 10.19
N LEU A 119 -6.54 -25.79 9.50
CA LEU A 119 -6.69 -27.14 8.97
C LEU A 119 -6.59 -27.19 7.44
N CYS A 120 -6.34 -26.06 6.78
CA CYS A 120 -6.21 -25.95 5.33
C CYS A 120 -4.84 -26.42 4.84
N ARG A 121 -4.81 -27.03 3.65
CA ARG A 121 -3.59 -27.49 3.00
C ARG A 121 -2.86 -26.42 2.21
N ALA A 122 -3.60 -25.43 1.71
CA ALA A 122 -3.08 -24.39 0.83
C ALA A 122 -1.85 -23.67 1.41
N LYS A 123 -0.82 -23.54 0.59
CA LYS A 123 0.44 -22.85 0.94
C LYS A 123 0.50 -21.43 0.36
N ALA A 124 -0.26 -21.18 -0.68
CA ALA A 124 -0.30 -19.89 -1.37
C ALA A 124 -1.72 -19.52 -1.79
N MET A 125 -1.95 -18.21 -1.87
CA MET A 125 -3.18 -17.61 -2.38
C MET A 125 -2.83 -16.46 -3.33
N ASP A 126 -3.47 -16.44 -4.49
CA ASP A 126 -3.38 -15.37 -5.47
C ASP A 126 -4.71 -14.62 -5.51
N TYR A 127 -4.70 -13.33 -5.17
CA TYR A 127 -5.85 -12.45 -5.30
C TYR A 127 -5.73 -11.62 -6.57
N VAL A 128 -6.74 -11.71 -7.43
CA VAL A 128 -6.78 -11.03 -8.72
C VAL A 128 -7.93 -10.04 -8.72
N THR A 129 -7.65 -8.79 -9.03
CA THR A 129 -8.65 -7.72 -9.03
C THR A 129 -8.46 -6.76 -10.20
N THR A 130 -9.52 -6.06 -10.55
CA THR A 130 -9.48 -4.93 -11.50
C THR A 130 -10.40 -3.82 -11.00
N SER A 131 -10.00 -2.55 -11.25
CA SER A 131 -10.77 -1.37 -10.86
C SER A 131 -10.84 -0.34 -11.98
N GLY A 132 -11.93 0.43 -12.00
CA GLY A 132 -12.09 1.56 -12.91
C GLY A 132 -11.15 2.73 -12.58
N GLY A 133 -11.01 3.04 -11.30
CA GLY A 133 -10.06 4.00 -10.75
C GLY A 133 -8.85 3.33 -10.12
N TYR A 134 -7.99 4.13 -9.46
CA TYR A 134 -6.90 3.61 -8.63
C TYR A 134 -7.44 3.19 -7.26
N ILE A 135 -6.99 2.04 -6.77
CA ILE A 135 -7.45 1.45 -5.50
C ILE A 135 -6.80 2.19 -4.30
N GLY A 136 -5.52 2.53 -4.42
CA GLY A 136 -4.78 3.23 -3.37
C GLY A 136 -4.81 2.47 -2.03
N GLN A 137 -5.02 3.21 -0.93
CA GLN A 137 -5.10 2.64 0.43
C GLN A 137 -6.41 1.93 0.74
N ASN A 138 -7.44 2.13 -0.05
CA ASN A 138 -8.79 1.65 0.24
C ASN A 138 -9.02 0.21 -0.23
N ASP A 139 -7.97 -0.62 -0.29
CA ASP A 139 -8.08 -2.04 -0.63
C ASP A 139 -8.53 -2.87 0.59
N PHE A 140 -9.73 -2.60 1.06
CA PHE A 140 -10.31 -3.36 2.17
C PHE A 140 -10.56 -4.82 1.79
N GLY A 141 -10.79 -5.10 0.51
CA GLY A 141 -10.99 -6.44 0.00
C GLY A 141 -9.74 -7.32 0.16
N PHE A 142 -8.60 -6.85 -0.35
CA PHE A 142 -7.33 -7.56 -0.22
C PHE A 142 -6.86 -7.64 1.23
N SER A 143 -6.99 -6.54 1.97
CA SER A 143 -6.60 -6.48 3.39
C SER A 143 -7.42 -7.47 4.24
N TYR A 144 -8.75 -7.52 4.03
CA TYR A 144 -9.63 -8.47 4.71
C TYR A 144 -9.27 -9.92 4.36
N LEU A 145 -9.17 -10.23 3.06
CA LEU A 145 -8.83 -11.58 2.60
C LEU A 145 -7.46 -12.03 3.13
N SER A 146 -6.46 -11.15 3.12
CA SER A 146 -5.13 -11.43 3.64
C SER A 146 -5.15 -11.70 5.15
N ALA A 147 -5.91 -10.91 5.91
CA ALA A 147 -6.06 -11.12 7.34
C ALA A 147 -6.71 -12.46 7.65
N LEU A 148 -7.81 -12.79 6.95
CA LEU A 148 -8.54 -14.05 7.11
C LEU A 148 -7.64 -15.26 6.73
N ALA A 149 -6.95 -15.17 5.59
CA ALA A 149 -6.06 -16.23 5.10
C ALA A 149 -4.92 -16.52 6.06
N LYS A 150 -4.30 -15.48 6.64
CA LYS A 150 -3.22 -15.64 7.62
C LYS A 150 -3.73 -16.16 8.97
N SER A 151 -4.84 -15.60 9.47
CA SER A 151 -5.32 -15.86 10.83
C SER A 151 -6.03 -17.21 10.97
N PHE A 152 -6.83 -17.59 9.97
CA PHE A 152 -7.67 -18.78 10.05
C PHE A 152 -7.20 -19.92 9.13
N PHE A 153 -6.75 -19.60 7.90
CA PHE A 153 -6.40 -20.61 6.92
C PHE A 153 -4.90 -20.97 6.88
N GLY A 154 -4.05 -20.26 7.65
CA GLY A 154 -2.62 -20.51 7.75
C GLY A 154 -1.83 -20.26 6.47
N ILE A 155 -2.42 -19.53 5.50
CA ILE A 155 -1.82 -19.22 4.22
C ILE A 155 -0.97 -17.96 4.37
N ARG A 156 0.34 -18.11 4.28
CA ARG A 156 1.29 -16.98 4.50
C ARG A 156 1.76 -16.33 3.20
N LYS A 157 1.83 -17.12 2.10
CA LYS A 157 2.22 -16.61 0.78
C LYS A 157 0.97 -16.11 0.06
N ILE A 158 0.73 -14.80 0.11
CA ILE A 158 -0.43 -14.16 -0.53
C ILE A 158 0.09 -13.13 -1.52
N ARG A 159 -0.33 -13.25 -2.78
CA ARG A 159 0.05 -12.36 -3.87
C ARG A 159 -1.18 -11.62 -4.37
N ARG A 160 -0.98 -10.38 -4.80
CA ARG A 160 -2.01 -9.55 -5.40
C ARG A 160 -1.65 -9.27 -6.86
N TYR A 161 -2.59 -9.50 -7.76
CA TYR A 161 -2.51 -9.12 -9.16
C TYR A 161 -3.62 -8.13 -9.45
N ALA A 162 -3.27 -6.94 -9.94
CA ALA A 162 -4.24 -5.88 -10.15
C ALA A 162 -4.06 -5.21 -11.52
N ALA A 163 -5.18 -4.81 -12.14
CA ALA A 163 -5.20 -3.86 -13.23
C ALA A 163 -6.12 -2.70 -12.83
N GLU A 164 -5.54 -1.54 -12.62
CA GLU A 164 -6.20 -0.35 -12.05
C GLU A 164 -6.30 0.78 -13.08
N GLY A 165 -7.27 1.68 -12.91
CA GLY A 165 -7.43 2.83 -13.80
C GLY A 165 -8.12 2.51 -15.13
N LEU A 166 -8.86 1.41 -15.21
CA LEU A 166 -9.44 0.91 -16.47
C LEU A 166 -10.59 1.75 -17.03
N ASP A 167 -11.15 2.67 -16.25
CA ASP A 167 -12.26 3.54 -16.69
C ASP A 167 -11.87 5.04 -16.57
N ILE A 168 -10.56 5.35 -16.42
CA ILE A 168 -10.06 6.73 -16.39
C ILE A 168 -10.11 7.32 -17.80
N PHE A 169 -10.62 8.53 -17.92
CA PHE A 169 -10.73 9.24 -19.20
C PHE A 169 -9.34 9.46 -19.83
N GLY A 170 -9.22 9.12 -21.11
CA GLY A 170 -7.98 9.27 -21.89
C GLY A 170 -6.96 8.15 -21.70
N VAL A 171 -7.30 7.10 -20.99
CA VAL A 171 -6.45 5.91 -20.81
C VAL A 171 -6.98 4.76 -21.66
N ASP A 172 -6.09 3.96 -22.24
CA ASP A 172 -6.46 2.74 -22.97
C ASP A 172 -6.58 1.56 -21.98
N PRO A 173 -7.80 1.08 -21.68
CA PRO A 173 -8.01 -0.02 -20.74
C PRO A 173 -7.46 -1.36 -21.25
N ASP A 174 -7.42 -1.56 -22.56
CA ASP A 174 -6.93 -2.82 -23.16
C ASP A 174 -5.41 -2.90 -23.03
N GLU A 175 -4.70 -1.78 -23.15
CA GLU A 175 -3.25 -1.71 -22.94
C GLU A 175 -2.89 -1.99 -21.49
N ILE A 176 -3.61 -1.38 -20.51
CA ILE A 176 -3.42 -1.66 -19.09
C ILE A 176 -3.63 -3.15 -18.79
N LEU A 177 -4.74 -3.69 -19.26
CA LEU A 177 -5.07 -5.10 -19.04
C LEU A 177 -4.05 -6.03 -19.71
N ARG A 178 -3.58 -5.69 -20.91
CA ARG A 178 -2.55 -6.43 -21.63
C ARG A 178 -1.23 -6.48 -20.85
N LYS A 179 -0.81 -5.32 -20.30
CA LYS A 179 0.38 -5.23 -19.47
C LYS A 179 0.24 -6.07 -18.21
N ALA A 180 -0.86 -5.91 -17.46
CA ALA A 180 -1.11 -6.68 -16.24
C ALA A 180 -1.12 -8.21 -16.50
N LYS A 181 -1.70 -8.66 -17.61
CA LYS A 181 -1.66 -10.07 -18.04
C LYS A 181 -0.25 -10.56 -18.33
N ALA A 182 0.54 -9.76 -19.05
CA ALA A 182 1.92 -10.12 -19.38
C ALA A 182 2.78 -10.22 -18.12
N ASP A 183 2.60 -9.31 -17.17
CA ASP A 183 3.29 -9.33 -15.87
C ASP A 183 2.83 -10.55 -15.04
N ALA A 184 1.54 -10.84 -15.05
CA ALA A 184 1.00 -12.03 -14.42
C ALA A 184 1.59 -13.33 -15.01
N GLU A 185 1.74 -13.45 -16.33
CA GLU A 185 2.30 -14.62 -17.01
C GLU A 185 3.81 -14.79 -16.77
N LYS A 186 4.58 -13.71 -16.64
CA LYS A 186 6.02 -13.76 -16.33
C LYS A 186 6.33 -14.32 -14.94
N GLY A 187 5.34 -14.38 -14.06
CA GLY A 187 5.54 -14.87 -12.71
C GLY A 187 6.45 -13.96 -11.88
N THR A 188 6.39 -12.67 -12.12
CA THR A 188 7.02 -11.70 -11.24
C THR A 188 6.33 -11.82 -9.88
N GLU A 189 6.94 -12.61 -8.99
CA GLU A 189 6.62 -12.46 -7.57
C GLU A 189 6.87 -10.99 -7.24
N PRO A 190 6.02 -10.35 -6.42
CA PRO A 190 6.37 -9.05 -5.88
C PRO A 190 7.78 -9.19 -5.32
N ARG A 191 8.74 -8.51 -5.94
CA ARG A 191 10.10 -8.50 -5.43
C ARG A 191 10.02 -7.87 -4.05
N THR A 192 10.50 -8.57 -3.07
CA THR A 192 10.69 -8.00 -1.73
C THR A 192 12.06 -7.37 -1.68
N ILE A 193 12.18 -6.25 -0.99
CA ILE A 193 13.49 -5.67 -0.67
C ILE A 193 14.32 -6.76 0.02
N PRO A 194 15.51 -7.12 -0.50
CA PRO A 194 16.37 -8.09 0.16
C PRO A 194 16.78 -7.50 1.51
N TYR A 195 16.28 -8.07 2.58
CA TYR A 195 16.61 -7.64 3.94
C TYR A 195 18.07 -7.98 4.20
N PRO A 196 18.92 -7.03 4.59
CA PRO A 196 20.31 -7.34 4.89
C PRO A 196 20.39 -8.31 6.08
N GLU A 197 21.19 -9.37 5.95
CA GLU A 197 21.40 -10.36 7.03
C GLU A 197 21.94 -9.72 8.32
N LYS A 198 22.72 -8.66 8.16
CA LYS A 198 23.27 -7.87 9.26
C LYS A 198 23.19 -6.38 8.95
N TYR A 199 22.67 -5.62 9.86
CA TYR A 199 22.69 -4.16 9.86
C TYR A 199 23.07 -3.65 11.25
N SER A 200 23.84 -2.56 11.30
CA SER A 200 24.18 -1.92 12.57
C SER A 200 22.95 -1.24 13.18
N SER A 201 22.83 -1.27 14.50
CA SER A 201 21.87 -0.40 15.18
C SER A 201 22.25 1.06 14.93
N LEU A 202 21.26 1.88 14.60
CA LEU A 202 21.45 3.33 14.46
C LEU A 202 21.46 3.98 15.84
N ALA A 203 22.27 5.04 15.98
CA ALA A 203 22.25 5.86 17.18
C ALA A 203 20.90 6.59 17.26
N MET A 204 20.24 6.51 18.41
CA MET A 204 18.95 7.18 18.68
C MET A 204 19.20 8.65 19.04
N SER A 205 19.41 9.49 18.03
CA SER A 205 19.68 10.91 18.18
C SER A 205 18.83 11.81 17.27
N GLY A 206 17.92 11.23 16.48
CA GLY A 206 17.01 11.95 15.60
C GLY A 206 15.73 12.41 16.30
N SER A 207 14.75 12.87 15.53
CA SER A 207 13.48 13.42 16.03
C SER A 207 12.71 12.43 16.91
N ALA A 208 12.82 11.14 16.68
CA ALA A 208 12.19 10.11 17.51
C ALA A 208 12.65 10.15 18.99
N SER A 209 13.83 10.73 19.29
CA SER A 209 14.31 10.91 20.66
C SER A 209 13.59 12.03 21.42
N PHE A 210 12.91 12.93 20.70
CA PHE A 210 12.19 14.08 21.28
C PHE A 210 10.71 13.79 21.56
N ARG A 211 10.24 12.56 21.45
CA ARG A 211 8.83 12.18 21.56
C ARG A 211 8.09 12.91 22.68
N GLY A 212 7.18 13.81 22.29
CA GLY A 212 6.37 14.60 23.20
C GLY A 212 7.10 15.76 23.89
N GLU A 213 8.42 15.88 23.81
CA GLU A 213 9.16 16.99 24.45
C GLU A 213 8.97 18.32 23.71
N THR A 214 8.70 18.25 22.41
CA THR A 214 8.43 19.42 21.55
C THR A 214 6.96 19.80 21.50
N ASP A 215 6.08 18.98 22.09
CA ASP A 215 4.65 19.21 22.06
C ASP A 215 4.25 20.34 23.01
N HIS A 216 3.60 21.35 22.46
CA HIS A 216 3.05 22.48 23.21
C HIS A 216 1.59 22.70 22.82
N PRO A 217 0.64 21.88 23.31
CA PRO A 217 -0.75 21.87 22.84
C PRO A 217 -1.49 23.18 23.06
N GLN A 218 -0.94 24.09 23.88
CA GLN A 218 -1.46 25.44 24.10
C GLN A 218 -0.59 26.51 23.43
N SER A 219 0.14 26.16 22.37
CA SER A 219 0.93 27.12 21.62
C SER A 219 0.05 28.27 21.13
N ARG A 220 0.52 29.50 21.35
CA ARG A 220 -0.14 30.70 20.80
C ARG A 220 0.29 31.00 19.36
N TYR A 221 1.23 30.25 18.82
CA TYR A 221 1.85 30.51 17.52
C TYR A 221 1.37 29.52 16.46
N TYR A 222 0.94 28.32 16.86
CA TYR A 222 0.53 27.26 15.94
C TYR A 222 -0.81 26.68 16.34
N THR A 223 -1.64 26.42 15.35
CA THR A 223 -2.88 25.67 15.53
C THR A 223 -2.62 24.21 15.16
N ALA A 224 -2.91 23.31 16.08
CA ALA A 224 -2.80 21.88 15.82
C ALA A 224 -3.97 21.44 14.91
N ASN A 225 -3.67 21.14 13.66
CA ASN A 225 -4.62 20.59 12.69
C ASN A 225 -4.60 19.06 12.76
N ASP A 226 -5.73 18.43 12.45
CA ASP A 226 -5.84 16.97 12.34
C ASP A 226 -5.68 16.54 10.87
N PHE A 227 -4.47 16.62 10.34
CA PHE A 227 -4.18 16.26 8.95
C PHE A 227 -4.51 14.80 8.63
N PHE A 228 -4.38 13.90 9.60
CA PHE A 228 -4.65 12.49 9.41
C PHE A 228 -6.10 12.21 8.99
N HIS A 229 -7.06 12.98 9.51
CA HIS A 229 -8.48 12.82 9.20
C HIS A 229 -9.01 13.83 8.17
N MET A 230 -8.15 14.67 7.58
CA MET A 230 -8.57 15.53 6.48
C MET A 230 -8.90 14.72 5.23
N HIS A 231 -9.86 15.21 4.46
CA HIS A 231 -10.28 14.63 3.19
C HIS A 231 -10.19 15.68 2.09
N SER A 232 -9.90 15.24 0.88
CA SER A 232 -9.91 16.12 -0.29
C SER A 232 -11.29 16.73 -0.52
N ASP A 233 -11.31 18.00 -0.95
CA ASP A 233 -12.50 18.76 -1.33
C ASP A 233 -12.27 19.58 -2.60
N ALA A 234 -12.88 20.75 -2.74
CA ALA A 234 -12.74 21.59 -3.95
C ALA A 234 -11.38 22.29 -4.05
N THR A 235 -10.67 22.49 -2.94
CA THR A 235 -9.39 23.21 -2.87
C THR A 235 -8.29 22.38 -2.27
N LEU A 236 -8.62 21.48 -1.37
CA LEU A 236 -7.69 20.58 -0.69
C LEU A 236 -7.58 19.26 -1.44
N HIS A 237 -6.37 18.91 -1.84
CA HIS A 237 -5.97 17.60 -2.36
C HIS A 237 -5.05 16.94 -1.34
N ILE A 238 -5.44 15.80 -0.72
CA ILE A 238 -4.67 15.19 0.36
C ILE A 238 -4.77 13.66 0.35
N LEU A 239 -3.69 12.99 0.69
CA LEU A 239 -3.65 11.56 0.96
C LEU A 239 -4.19 11.30 2.37
N THR A 240 -5.48 11.04 2.47
CA THR A 240 -6.18 10.82 3.76
C THR A 240 -5.60 9.64 4.52
N GLN A 241 -5.40 9.79 5.82
CA GLN A 241 -4.84 8.77 6.73
C GLN A 241 -3.41 8.32 6.37
N PHE A 242 -2.64 9.19 5.76
CA PHE A 242 -1.21 8.93 5.54
C PHE A 242 -0.48 8.87 6.87
N LYS A 243 0.18 7.76 7.18
CA LYS A 243 0.87 7.56 8.45
C LYS A 243 2.30 8.11 8.37
N THR A 244 2.62 9.00 9.29
CA THR A 244 3.95 9.55 9.45
C THR A 244 4.88 8.61 10.21
N TYR A 245 6.18 8.85 10.10
CA TYR A 245 7.23 8.11 10.81
C TYR A 245 8.37 9.07 11.17
N GLN A 246 8.75 9.10 12.45
CA GLN A 246 9.83 9.97 12.94
C GLN A 246 11.18 9.25 12.90
N GLN A 247 12.16 9.85 12.24
CA GLN A 247 13.50 9.27 12.06
C GLN A 247 14.25 9.12 13.38
N THR A 248 15.08 8.09 13.46
CA THR A 248 15.80 7.74 14.68
C THR A 248 17.19 8.37 14.78
N THR A 249 17.73 8.94 13.71
CA THR A 249 19.03 9.62 13.68
C THR A 249 18.93 10.98 12.99
N GLU A 250 19.98 11.78 13.03
CA GLU A 250 20.06 13.08 12.37
C GLU A 250 20.15 13.01 10.84
N TYR A 251 20.35 11.82 10.24
CA TYR A 251 20.70 11.67 8.82
C TYR A 251 19.86 10.63 8.08
N THR A 252 18.85 10.04 8.72
CA THR A 252 18.03 8.97 8.11
C THR A 252 16.70 9.45 7.51
N CYS A 253 16.57 10.75 7.23
CA CYS A 253 15.35 11.33 6.65
C CYS A 253 14.92 10.62 5.35
N GLY A 254 15.86 10.30 4.45
CA GLY A 254 15.57 9.56 3.22
C GLY A 254 15.05 8.14 3.47
N ALA A 255 15.60 7.44 4.46
CA ALA A 255 15.14 6.11 4.86
C ALA A 255 13.75 6.15 5.50
N ALA A 256 13.50 7.10 6.38
CA ALA A 256 12.22 7.30 7.04
C ALA A 256 11.13 7.72 6.03
N SER A 257 11.45 8.61 5.09
CA SER A 257 10.56 8.99 3.99
C SER A 257 10.24 7.79 3.08
N SER A 258 11.23 6.97 2.75
CA SER A 258 11.03 5.73 1.99
C SER A 258 10.12 4.75 2.73
N LEU A 259 10.27 4.61 4.05
CA LEU A 259 9.39 3.79 4.89
C LEU A 259 7.95 4.28 4.87
N MET A 260 7.73 5.60 4.94
CA MET A 260 6.37 6.16 4.86
C MET A 260 5.70 5.81 3.54
N VAL A 261 6.43 5.91 2.41
CA VAL A 261 5.93 5.51 1.08
C VAL A 261 5.70 4.01 0.98
N LEU A 262 6.62 3.18 1.49
CA LEU A 262 6.44 1.72 1.57
C LEU A 262 5.20 1.35 2.37
N ASN A 263 5.02 1.96 3.54
CA ASN A 263 3.87 1.73 4.42
C ASN A 263 2.56 2.17 3.76
N TRP A 264 2.58 3.28 3.02
CA TRP A 264 1.42 3.78 2.28
C TRP A 264 0.88 2.74 1.31
N PHE A 265 1.76 2.03 0.62
CA PHE A 265 1.40 0.95 -0.30
C PHE A 265 1.38 -0.45 0.36
N GLY A 266 1.25 -0.51 1.69
CA GLY A 266 1.04 -1.76 2.43
C GLY A 266 2.28 -2.60 2.71
N GLN A 267 3.49 -2.04 2.50
CA GLN A 267 4.78 -2.72 2.75
C GLN A 267 5.32 -2.39 4.16
N ALA A 268 4.57 -2.74 5.20
CA ALA A 268 4.86 -2.36 6.59
C ALA A 268 5.90 -3.24 7.31
N GLN A 269 6.57 -4.16 6.61
CA GLN A 269 7.50 -5.12 7.21
C GLN A 269 8.94 -4.60 7.35
N TYR A 270 9.24 -3.42 6.85
CA TYR A 270 10.61 -2.89 6.85
C TYR A 270 10.91 -2.03 8.08
N HIS A 271 12.20 -1.95 8.43
CA HIS A 271 12.70 -1.12 9.51
C HIS A 271 13.67 -0.06 8.99
N GLU A 272 13.70 1.10 9.62
CA GLU A 272 14.47 2.26 9.20
C GLU A 272 15.96 1.93 8.99
N ASN A 273 16.60 1.25 9.96
CA ASN A 273 18.02 0.91 9.86
C ASN A 273 18.32 -0.05 8.71
N ALA A 274 17.41 -0.96 8.36
CA ALA A 274 17.58 -1.84 7.22
C ALA A 274 17.45 -1.05 5.90
N VAL A 275 16.46 -0.17 5.80
CA VAL A 275 16.29 0.72 4.65
C VAL A 275 17.48 1.66 4.52
N ALA A 276 17.94 2.30 5.62
CA ALA A 276 19.11 3.15 5.62
C ALA A 276 20.37 2.43 5.15
N THR A 277 20.54 1.15 5.50
CA THR A 277 21.67 0.31 5.02
C THR A 277 21.56 0.06 3.50
N LEU A 278 20.38 -0.23 2.99
CA LEU A 278 20.16 -0.46 1.56
C LEU A 278 20.34 0.81 0.73
N LEU A 279 19.98 1.96 1.29
CA LEU A 279 20.21 3.26 0.67
C LEU A 279 21.66 3.75 0.78
N GLU A 280 22.54 2.97 1.40
CA GLU A 280 23.91 3.42 1.70
C GLU A 280 23.93 4.78 2.42
N THR A 281 22.93 5.01 3.29
CA THR A 281 22.77 6.28 4.00
C THR A 281 23.98 6.60 4.84
N HIS A 282 24.55 7.78 4.67
CA HIS A 282 25.75 8.21 5.34
C HIS A 282 25.50 9.38 6.29
N CYS A 283 26.16 9.36 7.47
CA CYS A 283 25.96 10.37 8.49
C CYS A 283 26.31 11.82 8.08
N THR A 284 27.06 12.00 7.00
CA THR A 284 27.42 13.33 6.49
C THR A 284 26.72 13.70 5.19
N LYS A 285 26.15 12.73 4.46
CA LYS A 285 25.56 12.95 3.12
C LYS A 285 24.08 12.59 3.03
N GLY A 286 23.54 11.91 4.06
CA GLY A 286 22.18 11.36 3.98
C GLY A 286 22.04 10.27 2.92
N SER A 287 20.90 10.26 2.23
CA SER A 287 20.56 9.35 1.13
C SER A 287 20.44 10.11 -0.18
N SER A 288 21.00 9.60 -1.27
CA SER A 288 20.90 10.22 -2.58
C SER A 288 19.54 9.92 -3.26
N VAL A 289 19.18 10.76 -4.23
CA VAL A 289 17.99 10.55 -5.09
C VAL A 289 18.05 9.20 -5.79
N GLU A 290 19.20 8.88 -6.34
CA GLU A 290 19.44 7.65 -7.11
C GLU A 290 19.28 6.41 -6.23
N ASN A 291 19.88 6.40 -5.04
CA ASN A 291 19.77 5.26 -4.13
C ASN A 291 18.32 5.02 -3.68
N ILE A 292 17.56 6.09 -3.47
CA ILE A 292 16.11 5.95 -3.16
C ILE A 292 15.35 5.40 -4.37
N ALA A 293 15.63 5.90 -5.57
CA ALA A 293 15.01 5.39 -6.80
C ALA A 293 15.33 3.90 -7.00
N ASP A 294 16.62 3.51 -6.84
CA ASP A 294 17.10 2.14 -6.97
C ASP A 294 16.44 1.19 -5.95
N LEU A 295 16.18 1.66 -4.72
CA LEU A 295 15.46 0.88 -3.70
C LEU A 295 14.08 0.44 -4.20
N PHE A 296 13.31 1.36 -4.79
CA PHE A 296 11.97 1.05 -5.29
C PHE A 296 12.00 0.26 -6.60
N ASP A 297 12.97 0.52 -7.49
CA ASP A 297 13.18 -0.28 -8.70
C ASP A 297 13.56 -1.72 -8.35
N LEU A 298 14.36 -1.94 -7.32
CA LEU A 298 14.77 -3.26 -6.83
C LEU A 298 13.58 -4.15 -6.47
N ILE A 299 12.49 -3.57 -5.93
CA ILE A 299 11.25 -4.29 -5.63
C ILE A 299 10.26 -4.32 -6.80
N GLY A 300 10.67 -3.81 -7.96
CA GLY A 300 9.91 -3.85 -9.20
C GLY A 300 8.77 -2.84 -9.30
N TRP A 301 8.87 -1.74 -8.54
CA TRP A 301 7.92 -0.65 -8.63
C TRP A 301 8.19 0.24 -9.85
N ASN A 302 7.17 0.98 -10.25
CA ASN A 302 7.34 2.02 -11.25
C ASN A 302 7.92 3.24 -10.56
N VAL A 303 9.11 3.66 -11.00
CA VAL A 303 9.85 4.77 -10.41
C VAL A 303 10.00 5.90 -11.41
N GLU A 304 9.67 7.11 -11.00
CA GLU A 304 10.00 8.35 -11.68
C GLU A 304 10.81 9.20 -10.71
N TYR A 305 11.93 9.76 -11.15
CA TYR A 305 12.73 10.64 -10.31
C TYR A 305 13.35 11.77 -11.12
N HIS A 306 13.76 12.82 -10.43
CA HIS A 306 14.52 13.93 -11.01
C HIS A 306 15.78 14.18 -10.19
N ALA A 307 16.92 14.04 -10.85
CA ALA A 307 18.25 14.27 -10.31
C ALA A 307 19.05 15.02 -11.36
N SER A 308 18.91 16.35 -11.40
CA SER A 308 19.50 17.21 -12.42
C SER A 308 19.81 18.60 -11.87
N GLU A 309 20.86 19.21 -12.38
CA GLU A 309 21.22 20.62 -12.15
C GLU A 309 20.26 21.61 -12.83
N HIS A 310 19.36 21.10 -13.69
CA HIS A 310 18.33 21.88 -14.38
C HIS A 310 16.97 21.64 -13.78
N PRO A 311 16.12 22.68 -13.67
CA PRO A 311 14.78 22.52 -13.11
C PRO A 311 13.89 21.63 -13.98
N LYS A 312 13.07 20.80 -13.33
CA LYS A 312 12.00 20.01 -13.97
C LYS A 312 10.83 20.90 -14.36
N PHE A 313 10.42 21.78 -13.45
CA PHE A 313 9.30 22.70 -13.63
C PHE A 313 9.81 24.11 -13.82
N GLN A 314 9.33 24.80 -14.83
CA GLN A 314 9.76 26.17 -15.15
C GLN A 314 8.99 27.22 -14.34
N THR A 315 7.77 26.88 -13.93
CA THR A 315 6.89 27.80 -13.19
C THR A 315 6.27 27.10 -11.98
N VAL A 316 5.75 27.89 -11.04
CA VAL A 316 5.06 27.38 -9.84
C VAL A 316 3.78 26.65 -10.24
N GLU A 317 3.08 27.14 -11.26
CA GLU A 317 1.85 26.56 -11.79
C GLU A 317 2.09 25.15 -12.39
N GLU A 318 3.21 24.95 -13.08
CA GLU A 318 3.58 23.61 -13.58
C GLU A 318 3.82 22.63 -12.43
N ALA A 319 4.47 23.08 -11.36
CA ALA A 319 4.72 22.28 -10.16
C ALA A 319 3.41 21.98 -9.42
N GLU A 320 2.55 22.97 -9.20
CA GLU A 320 1.22 22.82 -8.61
C GLU A 320 0.40 21.73 -9.31
N GLN A 321 0.23 21.88 -10.63
CA GLN A 321 -0.54 20.93 -11.45
C GLN A 321 0.05 19.51 -11.41
N ALA A 322 1.37 19.38 -11.36
CA ALA A 322 2.02 18.09 -11.25
C ALA A 322 1.75 17.46 -9.86
N ILE A 323 1.87 18.23 -8.78
CA ILE A 323 1.61 17.80 -7.42
C ILE A 323 0.16 17.34 -7.28
N ILE A 324 -0.82 18.15 -7.64
CA ILE A 324 -2.24 17.81 -7.61
C ILE A 324 -2.49 16.49 -8.35
N ARG A 325 -1.95 16.37 -9.56
CA ARG A 325 -2.12 15.14 -10.37
C ARG A 325 -1.60 13.88 -9.72
N TYR A 326 -0.49 13.93 -8.97
CA TYR A 326 0.01 12.75 -8.25
C TYR A 326 -0.80 12.46 -6.99
N ILE A 327 -1.11 13.49 -6.20
CA ILE A 327 -1.91 13.36 -4.97
C ILE A 327 -3.31 12.79 -5.28
N ASP A 328 -4.00 13.30 -6.31
CA ASP A 328 -5.31 12.79 -6.73
C ASP A 328 -5.29 11.33 -7.19
N ARG A 329 -4.12 10.83 -7.59
CA ARG A 329 -3.91 9.43 -7.94
C ARG A 329 -3.49 8.54 -6.76
N GLY A 330 -3.47 9.09 -5.55
CA GLY A 330 -3.03 8.38 -4.36
C GLY A 330 -1.52 8.16 -4.28
N ILE A 331 -0.71 9.00 -4.97
CA ILE A 331 0.73 8.81 -5.09
C ILE A 331 1.46 9.89 -4.31
N PRO A 332 2.16 9.56 -3.22
CA PRO A 332 3.01 10.49 -2.47
C PRO A 332 4.28 10.83 -3.27
N ILE A 333 4.83 12.02 -3.03
CA ILE A 333 6.02 12.51 -3.71
C ILE A 333 7.12 12.72 -2.66
N MET A 334 8.21 11.96 -2.73
CA MET A 334 9.39 12.23 -1.91
C MET A 334 10.16 13.39 -2.53
N VAL A 335 10.49 14.40 -1.72
CA VAL A 335 11.25 15.58 -2.15
C VAL A 335 12.45 15.79 -1.23
N ASP A 336 13.58 16.19 -1.81
CA ASP A 336 14.73 16.71 -1.06
C ASP A 336 14.84 18.22 -1.31
N TRP A 337 15.01 18.97 -0.24
CA TRP A 337 15.12 20.42 -0.34
C TRP A 337 16.00 21.02 0.77
N VAL A 338 16.31 22.29 0.70
CA VAL A 338 17.32 22.95 1.56
C VAL A 338 16.95 23.07 3.04
N ASP A 339 15.80 22.55 3.48
CA ASP A 339 15.47 22.51 4.89
C ASP A 339 16.55 21.77 5.69
N TRP A 340 16.94 22.25 6.87
CA TRP A 340 18.01 21.70 7.69
C TRP A 340 19.34 21.46 6.93
N ALA A 341 19.64 22.23 5.86
CA ALA A 341 20.78 22.05 4.97
C ALA A 341 20.70 20.80 4.04
N GLY A 342 19.52 20.26 3.87
CA GLY A 342 19.17 19.10 3.04
C GLY A 342 18.28 18.14 3.80
N HIS A 343 17.01 18.00 3.37
CA HIS A 343 16.04 17.21 4.10
C HIS A 343 15.04 16.53 3.18
N TRP A 344 14.91 15.20 3.34
CA TRP A 344 13.89 14.40 2.68
C TRP A 344 12.58 14.44 3.45
N GLN A 345 11.52 14.84 2.76
CA GLN A 345 10.14 14.80 3.24
C GLN A 345 9.24 14.13 2.21
N VAL A 346 8.02 13.76 2.60
CA VAL A 346 7.02 13.20 1.70
C VAL A 346 5.89 14.20 1.55
N LEU A 347 5.71 14.74 0.34
CA LEU A 347 4.59 15.58 0.00
C LEU A 347 3.34 14.72 -0.12
N ILE A 348 2.34 15.00 0.69
CA ILE A 348 1.10 14.22 0.83
C ILE A 348 -0.16 15.01 0.55
N GLY A 349 -0.05 16.32 0.34
CA GLY A 349 -1.19 17.16 0.00
C GLY A 349 -0.81 18.56 -0.41
N ILE A 350 -1.80 19.23 -0.97
CA ILE A 350 -1.77 20.65 -1.35
C ILE A 350 -3.17 21.23 -1.18
N ASP A 351 -3.27 22.42 -0.59
CA ASP A 351 -4.48 23.23 -0.57
C ASP A 351 -4.27 24.48 -1.42
N THR A 352 -5.06 24.60 -2.48
CA THR A 352 -5.03 25.79 -3.37
C THR A 352 -5.67 27.02 -2.75
N CYS A 353 -6.22 26.87 -1.52
CA CYS A 353 -6.93 27.94 -0.79
C CYS A 353 -8.07 28.62 -1.60
N GLY A 354 -8.41 28.06 -2.77
CA GLY A 354 -9.44 28.59 -3.68
C GLY A 354 -9.07 29.92 -4.31
N THR A 355 -7.77 30.23 -4.43
CA THR A 355 -7.24 31.43 -5.10
C THR A 355 -6.68 31.09 -6.47
N ASP A 356 -6.50 32.10 -7.33
CA ASP A 356 -5.85 31.95 -8.63
C ASP A 356 -4.32 32.16 -8.55
N ASN A 357 -3.77 32.20 -7.33
CA ASN A 357 -2.37 32.51 -7.09
C ASN A 357 -1.64 31.32 -6.43
N PRO A 358 -0.91 30.50 -7.17
CA PRO A 358 -0.26 29.31 -6.61
C PRO A 358 0.88 29.59 -5.63
N TYR A 359 1.30 30.86 -5.49
CA TYR A 359 2.37 31.21 -4.54
C TYR A 359 1.93 31.16 -3.07
N ASP A 360 0.63 31.29 -2.80
CA ASP A 360 0.04 31.20 -1.45
C ASP A 360 -0.60 29.84 -1.16
N ASP A 361 -0.59 28.90 -2.11
CA ASP A 361 -0.98 27.50 -1.88
C ASP A 361 -0.18 26.89 -0.74
N VAL A 362 -0.82 26.01 0.00
CA VAL A 362 -0.23 25.34 1.16
C VAL A 362 0.10 23.89 0.84
N LEU A 363 1.38 23.56 0.84
CA LEU A 363 1.85 22.18 0.77
C LEU A 363 1.73 21.50 2.14
N ILE A 364 1.34 20.23 2.14
CA ILE A 364 1.26 19.38 3.32
C ILE A 364 2.27 18.25 3.18
N PHE A 365 3.18 18.16 4.14
CA PHE A 365 4.25 17.17 4.18
C PHE A 365 4.03 16.16 5.31
N ALA A 366 4.42 14.92 5.07
CA ALA A 366 4.82 14.01 6.12
C ALA A 366 6.32 14.18 6.35
N ASP A 367 6.66 14.77 7.48
CA ASP A 367 8.02 15.16 7.86
C ASP A 367 8.61 14.15 8.85
N PRO A 368 9.70 13.45 8.49
CA PRO A 368 10.37 12.54 9.42
C PRO A 368 11.14 13.25 10.54
N TYR A 369 11.30 14.56 10.51
CA TYR A 369 11.96 15.36 11.56
C TYR A 369 11.06 16.52 12.04
N ASP A 370 9.83 16.22 12.33
CA ASP A 370 8.85 17.19 12.79
C ASP A 370 9.07 17.62 14.22
N VAL A 371 9.64 18.81 14.39
CA VAL A 371 9.87 19.48 15.69
C VAL A 371 9.52 20.98 15.63
N THR A 372 8.79 21.42 14.63
CA THR A 372 8.69 22.85 14.26
C THR A 372 7.39 23.52 14.65
N ASP A 373 6.27 22.81 14.69
CA ASP A 373 4.93 23.39 14.87
C ASP A 373 4.31 23.14 16.26
N HIS A 374 5.13 22.75 17.22
CA HIS A 374 4.74 22.44 18.61
C HIS A 374 3.82 21.21 18.74
N LYS A 375 3.74 20.35 17.70
CA LYS A 375 3.02 19.09 17.72
C LYS A 375 3.79 18.04 16.90
N GLN A 376 4.56 17.20 17.57
CA GLN A 376 5.37 16.17 16.92
C GLN A 376 4.49 15.01 16.38
N ASP A 377 3.63 15.31 15.44
CA ASP A 377 2.75 14.31 14.79
C ASP A 377 3.24 13.90 13.40
N GLY A 378 4.32 14.49 12.93
CA GLY A 378 4.93 14.21 11.65
C GLY A 378 4.28 14.94 10.47
N TYR A 379 3.43 15.94 10.71
CA TYR A 379 2.87 16.76 9.65
C TYR A 379 3.43 18.17 9.70
N TYR A 380 3.77 18.67 8.52
CA TYR A 380 4.33 20.00 8.35
C TYR A 380 3.69 20.70 7.15
N THR A 381 3.50 22.01 7.23
CA THR A 381 2.95 22.79 6.13
C THR A 381 3.90 23.91 5.70
N PHE A 382 3.95 24.17 4.38
CA PHE A 382 4.81 25.20 3.83
C PHE A 382 4.21 25.82 2.57
N PRO A 383 4.32 27.15 2.35
CA PRO A 383 3.80 27.79 1.15
C PRO A 383 4.52 27.32 -0.11
N LEU A 384 3.76 26.95 -1.16
CA LEU A 384 4.28 26.43 -2.42
C LEU A 384 5.28 27.37 -3.08
N GLY A 385 4.97 28.68 -3.15
CA GLY A 385 5.87 29.66 -3.80
C GLY A 385 7.24 29.75 -3.13
N ARG A 386 7.29 29.65 -1.79
CA ARG A 386 8.57 29.61 -1.07
C ARG A 386 9.29 28.29 -1.26
N PHE A 387 8.57 27.17 -1.15
CA PHE A 387 9.12 25.86 -1.40
C PHE A 387 9.74 25.76 -2.78
N PHE A 388 9.05 26.22 -3.82
CA PHE A 388 9.53 26.20 -5.20
C PHE A 388 10.89 26.89 -5.35
N GLY A 389 11.07 28.05 -4.70
CA GLY A 389 12.34 28.78 -4.69
C GLY A 389 13.45 28.10 -3.87
N MET A 390 13.09 27.20 -2.94
CA MET A 390 13.99 26.49 -2.03
C MET A 390 14.15 25.00 -2.43
N TRP A 391 13.43 24.52 -3.42
CA TRP A 391 13.42 23.13 -3.85
C TRP A 391 14.69 22.80 -4.63
N ARG A 392 15.73 22.52 -3.90
CA ARG A 392 17.03 22.11 -4.41
C ARG A 392 17.79 21.35 -3.35
N GLU A 393 18.71 20.49 -3.76
CA GLU A 393 19.59 19.74 -2.89
C GLU A 393 20.34 20.65 -1.91
N GLY A 394 20.44 20.24 -0.65
CA GLY A 394 21.09 21.04 0.38
C GLY A 394 22.62 20.97 0.33
N ALA A 395 23.26 21.73 1.22
CA ALA A 395 24.72 21.84 1.30
C ALA A 395 25.43 20.52 1.72
N CYS A 396 24.71 19.52 2.21
CA CYS A 396 25.24 18.20 2.52
C CYS A 396 25.67 17.41 1.27
N ALA A 397 25.17 17.77 0.08
CA ALA A 397 25.62 17.23 -1.17
C ALA A 397 27.02 17.77 -1.48
N GLU A 398 28.04 16.91 -1.51
CA GLU A 398 29.43 17.28 -1.89
C GLU A 398 29.57 17.58 -3.39
N LYS A 399 28.48 17.95 -4.07
CA LYS A 399 28.45 18.26 -5.50
C LYS A 399 28.81 19.73 -5.74
N LYS A 400 29.53 19.99 -6.83
CA LYS A 400 29.83 21.37 -7.24
C LYS A 400 28.56 22.14 -7.60
N GLU A 401 27.58 21.46 -8.17
CA GLU A 401 26.29 22.01 -8.57
C GLU A 401 25.20 21.11 -7.98
N PRO A 402 24.35 21.61 -7.06
CA PRO A 402 23.28 20.85 -6.43
C PRO A 402 22.17 20.56 -7.43
N TYR A 403 21.48 19.45 -7.26
CA TYR A 403 20.27 19.17 -8.01
C TYR A 403 19.18 20.20 -7.72
N VAL A 404 18.45 20.58 -8.77
CA VAL A 404 17.31 21.50 -8.70
C VAL A 404 16.04 20.68 -8.79
N GLN A 405 15.13 20.89 -7.85
CA GLN A 405 13.86 20.18 -7.74
C GLN A 405 14.00 18.65 -7.69
N PRO A 406 14.92 18.10 -6.85
CA PRO A 406 15.07 16.66 -6.74
C PRO A 406 13.84 16.02 -6.12
N TYR A 407 13.36 14.93 -6.75
CA TYR A 407 12.25 14.15 -6.22
C TYR A 407 12.32 12.67 -6.61
N VAL A 408 11.62 11.84 -5.87
CA VAL A 408 11.35 10.44 -6.22
C VAL A 408 9.86 10.16 -6.05
N ILE A 409 9.27 9.56 -7.06
CA ILE A 409 7.90 9.06 -7.08
C ILE A 409 7.98 7.58 -7.34
N ALA A 410 7.41 6.78 -6.46
CA ALA A 410 7.42 5.33 -6.57
C ALA A 410 6.05 4.74 -6.25
N LYS A 411 5.64 3.76 -7.04
CA LYS A 411 4.38 3.03 -6.86
C LYS A 411 4.50 1.59 -7.33
N PRO A 412 3.76 0.66 -6.70
CA PRO A 412 3.70 -0.73 -7.15
C PRO A 412 3.32 -0.90 -8.60
#